data_8a4098c603d7c98db749936034bbdca6
#
_entry.id   8a4098c603d7c98db749936034bbdca6
#
_cell.length_a   1.000
_cell.length_b   1.000
_cell.length_c   1.000
_cell.angle_alpha   90.00
_cell.angle_beta   90.00
_cell.angle_gamma   90.00
#
_symmetry.space_group_name_H-M   'P 1'
#
loop_
_entity.id
_entity.type
_entity.pdbx_description
1 polymer ?
#
loop_
_entity_poly.entity_id
_entity_poly.type
_entity_poly.pdbx_seq_one_letter_code
_entity_poly.pdbx_strand_id
1 'polypeptide(L)' 'MKGVFFMAIILRLDRIMADRKMSLNELSERVGVSNVNLSKIKTGKISAVRFSTLNAICQALDCQPGDILEYIPDEDALS' A
#
# COMPACT_ATOMS: atom_id res chain seq x y z
N MET A 1 5.27 -19.62 14.25
CA MET A 1 5.36 -19.20 13.79
C MET A 1 5.33 -18.26 13.44
N LYS A 2 5.53 -18.00 13.47
CA LYS A 2 5.61 -17.05 13.17
C LYS A 2 6.08 -16.50 12.00
N GLY A 3 7.06 -16.55 11.57
CA GLY A 3 7.63 -16.00 10.37
C GLY A 3 6.82 -16.13 9.14
N VAL A 4 5.99 -17.09 9.12
CA VAL A 4 5.15 -17.34 7.96
C VAL A 4 4.16 -16.23 7.70
N PHE A 5 3.92 -15.43 8.70
CA PHE A 5 2.97 -14.38 8.54
C PHE A 5 3.55 -13.14 7.96
N PHE A 6 4.84 -13.11 7.82
CA PHE A 6 5.46 -11.87 7.49
C PHE A 6 5.51 -11.69 6.02
N MET A 7 4.98 -10.60 5.62
CA MET A 7 5.12 -10.16 4.27
C MET A 7 6.38 -9.35 4.24
N ALA A 8 7.39 -9.89 3.59
CA ALA A 8 8.64 -9.17 3.48
C ALA A 8 8.45 -7.84 2.76
N ILE A 9 7.47 -7.78 1.88
CA ILE A 9 7.17 -6.55 1.15
C ILE A 9 5.84 -6.02 1.64
N ILE A 10 5.82 -4.76 2.06
CA ILE A 10 4.61 -4.13 2.57
C ILE A 10 4.36 -2.84 1.79
N LEU A 11 3.11 -2.39 1.85
CA LEU A 11 2.71 -1.14 1.21
C LEU A 11 2.56 -0.05 2.25
N ARG A 12 3.26 1.05 2.04
CA ARG A 12 3.23 2.22 2.92
C ARG A 12 2.36 3.31 2.33
N LEU A 13 1.13 2.97 2.06
CA LEU A 13 0.24 3.88 1.37
C LEU A 13 -0.14 5.08 2.22
N ASP A 14 -0.33 4.86 3.52
CA ASP A 14 -0.78 5.93 4.41
C ASP A 14 0.21 7.08 4.47
N ARG A 15 1.49 6.79 4.44
CA ARG A 15 2.52 7.83 4.49
C ARG A 15 2.43 8.76 3.27
N ILE A 16 2.30 8.18 2.10
CA ILE A 16 2.23 8.98 0.88
C ILE A 16 0.91 9.73 0.80
N MET A 17 -0.18 9.11 1.24
CA MET A 17 -1.47 9.80 1.29
C MET A 17 -1.39 11.04 2.17
N ALA A 18 -0.73 10.90 3.33
CA ALA A 18 -0.57 12.04 4.22
C ALA A 18 0.29 13.14 3.58
N ASP A 19 1.37 12.74 2.91
CA ASP A 19 2.24 13.70 2.22
C ASP A 19 1.49 14.48 1.16
N ARG A 20 0.60 13.79 0.44
CA ARG A 20 -0.17 14.42 -0.64
C ARG A 20 -1.47 15.04 -0.14
N LYS A 21 -1.76 14.90 1.15
CA LYS A 21 -3.00 15.40 1.76
C LYS A 21 -4.23 14.89 1.04
N MET A 22 -4.19 13.61 0.70
CA MET A 22 -5.27 12.96 -0.02
C MET A 22 -6.01 12.01 0.91
N SER A 23 -7.34 12.12 0.95
CA SER A 23 -8.16 11.25 1.77
C SER A 23 -8.36 9.91 1.09
N LEU A 24 -8.79 8.92 1.87
CA LEU A 24 -9.10 7.62 1.35
C LEU A 24 -10.23 7.69 0.32
N ASN A 25 -11.25 8.49 0.59
CA ASN A 25 -12.36 8.67 -0.34
C ASN A 25 -11.88 9.24 -1.66
N GLU A 26 -11.05 10.23 -1.60
CA GLU A 26 -10.54 10.85 -2.81
C GLU A 26 -9.70 9.88 -3.62
N LEU A 27 -8.84 9.14 -2.94
CA LEU A 27 -8.01 8.16 -3.62
C LEU A 27 -8.87 7.08 -4.25
N SER A 28 -9.91 6.64 -3.52
CA SER A 28 -10.83 5.63 -4.03
C SER A 28 -11.46 6.08 -5.34
N GLU A 29 -11.89 7.31 -5.41
CA GLU A 29 -12.51 7.86 -6.61
C GLU A 29 -11.53 7.90 -7.77
N ARG A 30 -10.30 8.31 -7.49
CA ARG A 30 -9.30 8.45 -8.54
C ARG A 30 -8.83 7.12 -9.08
N VAL A 31 -8.73 6.12 -8.21
CA VAL A 31 -8.19 4.82 -8.57
C VAL A 31 -9.27 3.89 -9.08
N GLY A 32 -10.51 4.10 -8.66
CA GLY A 32 -11.60 3.21 -9.03
C GLY A 32 -11.63 1.94 -8.19
N VAL A 33 -11.08 2.00 -6.98
CA VAL A 33 -11.07 0.88 -6.04
C VAL A 33 -11.88 1.28 -4.83
N SER A 34 -12.66 0.36 -4.28
CA SER A 34 -13.52 0.67 -3.15
C SER A 34 -12.70 1.08 -1.93
N ASN A 35 -13.33 1.83 -1.03
CA ASN A 35 -12.70 2.23 0.22
C ASN A 35 -12.28 1.01 1.04
N VAL A 36 -13.08 -0.04 1.01
CA VAL A 36 -12.76 -1.26 1.76
C VAL A 36 -11.46 -1.87 1.24
N ASN A 37 -11.34 -1.98 -0.08
CA ASN A 37 -10.14 -2.57 -0.66
C ASN A 37 -8.92 -1.69 -0.46
N LEU A 38 -9.08 -0.37 -0.58
CA LEU A 38 -7.97 0.55 -0.32
C LEU A 38 -7.54 0.48 1.13
N SER A 39 -8.49 0.34 2.04
CA SER A 39 -8.17 0.21 3.45
C SER A 39 -7.34 -1.03 3.71
N LYS A 40 -7.66 -2.14 3.04
CA LYS A 40 -6.88 -3.36 3.19
C LYS A 40 -5.46 -3.17 2.67
N ILE A 41 -5.31 -2.48 1.55
CA ILE A 41 -4.00 -2.20 1.00
C ILE A 41 -3.22 -1.30 1.96
N LYS A 42 -3.87 -0.26 2.45
CA LYS A 42 -3.24 0.72 3.33
C LYS A 42 -2.73 0.08 4.62
N THR A 43 -3.47 -0.88 5.14
CA THR A 43 -3.11 -1.53 6.41
C THR A 43 -2.24 -2.76 6.22
N GLY A 44 -1.90 -3.09 4.98
CA GLY A 44 -1.04 -4.23 4.71
C GLY A 44 -1.72 -5.57 4.86
N LYS A 45 -3.04 -5.60 4.83
CA LYS A 45 -3.79 -6.85 5.01
C LYS A 45 -4.04 -7.59 3.71
N ILE A 46 -3.48 -7.10 2.63
CA ILE A 46 -3.65 -7.72 1.33
C ILE A 46 -2.31 -8.30 0.90
N SER A 47 -2.33 -9.50 0.36
CA SER A 47 -1.10 -10.20 0.01
C SER A 47 -0.76 -10.08 -1.46
N ALA A 48 -1.63 -9.46 -2.24
CA ALA A 48 -1.38 -9.28 -3.67
C ALA A 48 -2.08 -8.03 -4.15
N VAL A 49 -1.46 -7.33 -5.07
CA VAL A 49 -2.05 -6.16 -5.69
C VAL A 49 -1.71 -6.22 -7.18
N ARG A 50 -2.68 -5.89 -8.01
CA ARG A 50 -2.45 -5.92 -9.45
C ARG A 50 -1.60 -4.73 -9.86
N PHE A 51 -0.78 -4.95 -10.88
CA PHE A 51 0.01 -3.84 -11.41
C PHE A 51 -0.88 -2.70 -11.90
N SER A 52 -2.05 -3.02 -12.45
CA SER A 52 -2.95 -1.97 -12.90
C SER A 52 -3.41 -1.11 -11.74
N THR A 53 -3.71 -1.72 -10.59
CA THR A 53 -4.09 -0.97 -9.40
C THR A 53 -2.91 -0.15 -8.88
N LEU A 54 -1.74 -0.76 -8.82
CA LEU A 54 -0.54 -0.06 -8.38
C LEU A 54 -0.23 1.13 -9.27
N ASN A 55 -0.37 0.94 -10.58
CA ASN A 55 -0.16 2.01 -11.54
C ASN A 55 -1.12 3.18 -11.29
N ALA A 56 -2.39 2.85 -11.06
CA ALA A 56 -3.39 3.89 -10.81
C ALA A 56 -3.11 4.64 -9.51
N ILE A 57 -2.67 3.92 -8.48
CA ILE A 57 -2.32 4.54 -7.21
C ILE A 57 -1.14 5.49 -7.39
N CYS A 58 -0.11 5.06 -8.08
CA CYS A 58 1.06 5.88 -8.33
C CYS A 58 0.69 7.14 -9.13
N GLN A 59 -0.18 6.97 -10.10
CA GLN A 59 -0.63 8.10 -10.90
C GLN A 59 -1.43 9.09 -10.06
N ALA A 60 -2.32 8.58 -9.23
CA ALA A 60 -3.18 9.43 -8.39
C ALA A 60 -2.36 10.19 -7.35
N LEU A 61 -1.36 9.54 -6.78
CA LEU A 61 -0.54 10.14 -5.74
C LEU A 61 0.72 10.79 -6.26
N ASP A 62 0.94 10.71 -7.58
CA ASP A 62 2.13 11.28 -8.22
C ASP A 62 3.39 10.81 -7.51
N CYS A 63 3.57 9.50 -7.48
CA CYS A 63 4.70 8.89 -6.80
C CYS A 63 5.15 7.66 -7.57
N GLN A 64 6.29 7.13 -7.16
CA GLN A 64 6.85 5.92 -7.75
C GLN A 64 6.47 4.71 -6.90
N PRO A 65 6.44 3.51 -7.48
CA PRO A 65 6.16 2.32 -6.66
C PRO A 65 7.12 2.17 -5.49
N GLY A 66 8.36 2.58 -5.65
CA GLY A 66 9.32 2.51 -4.56
C GLY A 66 9.01 3.42 -3.40
N ASP A 67 8.11 4.40 -3.59
CA ASP A 67 7.70 5.27 -2.51
C ASP A 67 6.69 4.59 -1.60
N ILE A 68 5.97 3.59 -2.10
CA ILE A 68 4.93 2.94 -1.33
C ILE A 68 5.23 1.47 -1.04
N LEU A 69 6.18 0.86 -1.74
CA LEU A 69 6.58 -0.51 -1.49
C LEU A 69 7.85 -0.52 -0.66
N GLU A 70 7.88 -1.36 0.36
CA GLU A 70 9.04 -1.45 1.23
C GLU A 70 9.31 -2.90 1.55
N TYR A 71 10.57 -3.30 1.44
CA TYR A 71 10.99 -4.64 1.81
C TYR A 71 11.53 -4.61 3.23
N ILE A 72 11.03 -5.49 4.05
CA ILE A 72 11.50 -5.64 5.42
C ILE A 72 11.98 -7.06 5.58
N PRO A 73 13.26 -7.27 5.90
CA PRO A 73 13.78 -8.62 6.13
C PRO A 73 13.04 -9.29 7.28
N ASP A 74 12.89 -10.61 7.17
CA ASP A 74 12.16 -11.36 8.18
C ASP A 74 12.72 -11.15 9.57
N GLU A 75 14.04 -11.03 9.69
CA GLU A 75 14.67 -10.81 10.98
C GLU A 75 14.19 -9.53 11.62
N ASP A 76 14.11 -8.46 10.83
CA ASP A 76 13.63 -7.18 11.34
C ASP A 76 12.15 -7.28 11.68
N ALA A 77 11.40 -8.02 10.88
CA ALA A 77 9.97 -8.15 11.12
C ALA A 77 9.69 -8.90 12.41
N LEU A 78 10.60 -9.80 12.80
CA LEU A 78 10.44 -10.58 14.02
C LEU A 78 10.92 -9.85 15.25
N SER A 79 11.67 -8.81 15.08
CA SER A 79 12.16 -8.01 16.22
C SER A 79 11.09 -7.07 16.74
#